data_3315669b6ac06f89ca44f6ae9dcc2981
#
_entry.id   3315669b6ac06f89ca44f6ae9dcc2981
#
_cell.length_a   1.000
_cell.length_b   1.000
_cell.length_c   1.000
_cell.angle_alpha   90.00
_cell.angle_beta   90.00
_cell.angle_gamma   90.00
#
_symmetry.space_group_name_H-M   'P 1'
#
loop_
_entity.id
_entity.type
_entity.pdbx_description
1 polymer ?
#
loop_
_entity_poly.entity_id
_entity_poly.type
_entity_poly.pdbx_seq_one_letter_code
_entity_poly.pdbx_strand_id
1 'polypeptide(L)'
;MQLFSILNELILVPILKLKILTMQKHLFLGVEAIGQGAIDGGMSGVYSYPGTPSTEITEFIQENQIAEERNIHRKWSANEKTALETALGMSYAGKRAMSCMKHVGLNVAADIFVNAAMTGVNGGLVVTVADDPSMHSSQNEQDSRFYGKFAMIPVLEPSSQQEAYDMARDGFALSELTKVPVMLRITTRLAHSRAGVARKDVLPENELVMPTDPRQFILLPAIARRKYKGLLESQSLFLKLSEESEYNRYEEGTDHSLGIVACGIAYNYLMEHFPGGTCPFSVVKVSQYPLPENYINRLDQECDEILVLEEGAPMVEEMLKGFFSNGTPIKGRLDGTLPRDGELNPDIVAKALGKEMFEGFDIPDVVANRPPALCVGCGHQDAYLAMNEALADYSKGRVFSDIGCYTLGALPPYETISSCVDMGASITMAKGAADAGLIPAVAMIGDSTFAHSGITGLLDAVNEKSSITIVISDNESISMTGGQDSSAYGRIESICIGVGVDPAHIHTIVPLKKNHEEMVRLFREEFAYNGVSVIIPRRECIQRASSRKRNKK
;
A
#
# COMPACT_ATOMS: atom_id res chain seq x y z
N MET A 1 48.69 34.31 -29.94
CA MET A 1 47.80 33.12 -30.10
C MET A 1 47.82 32.16 -28.91
N GLN A 2 48.90 32.04 -28.14
CA GLN A 2 48.92 31.15 -26.93
C GLN A 2 48.17 31.67 -25.71
N LEU A 3 48.00 32.99 -25.52
CA LEU A 3 47.24 33.55 -24.39
C LEU A 3 45.71 33.34 -24.51
N PHE A 4 45.17 33.23 -25.72
CA PHE A 4 43.75 32.99 -25.97
C PHE A 4 43.35 31.53 -25.71
N SER A 5 44.27 30.57 -25.86
CA SER A 5 44.03 29.16 -25.54
C SER A 5 43.97 28.91 -24.05
N ILE A 6 44.81 29.55 -23.25
CA ILE A 6 44.87 29.39 -21.80
C ILE A 6 43.65 30.06 -21.11
N LEU A 7 43.15 31.18 -21.61
CA LEU A 7 41.94 31.83 -21.12
C LEU A 7 40.67 30.99 -21.39
N ASN A 8 40.61 30.27 -22.51
CA ASN A 8 39.49 29.38 -22.83
C ASN A 8 39.46 28.12 -21.93
N GLU A 9 40.60 27.54 -21.58
CA GLU A 9 40.65 26.41 -20.65
C GLU A 9 40.32 26.82 -19.20
N LEU A 10 40.74 28.00 -18.76
CA LEU A 10 40.52 28.51 -17.40
C LEU A 10 39.06 28.98 -17.15
N ILE A 11 38.31 29.37 -18.18
CA ILE A 11 36.95 29.89 -18.05
C ILE A 11 35.90 28.85 -18.48
N LEU A 12 36.13 28.08 -19.54
CA LEU A 12 35.16 27.08 -20.02
C LEU A 12 35.08 25.83 -19.14
N VAL A 13 36.19 25.38 -18.56
CA VAL A 13 36.19 24.19 -17.68
C VAL A 13 35.45 24.43 -16.37
N PRO A 14 35.56 25.59 -15.66
CA PRO A 14 34.72 25.89 -14.50
C PRO A 14 33.24 26.11 -14.87
N ILE A 15 32.94 26.74 -16.02
CA ILE A 15 31.55 26.97 -16.47
C ILE A 15 30.90 25.65 -16.91
N LEU A 16 31.62 24.76 -17.56
CA LEU A 16 31.14 23.40 -17.84
C LEU A 16 30.97 22.57 -16.53
N LYS A 17 31.91 22.67 -15.59
CA LYS A 17 31.78 22.04 -14.27
C LYS A 17 30.65 22.66 -13.46
N LEU A 18 30.38 23.96 -13.54
CA LEU A 18 29.19 24.59 -12.90
C LEU A 18 27.89 24.18 -13.60
N LYS A 19 27.87 23.95 -14.91
CA LYS A 19 26.71 23.41 -15.63
C LYS A 19 26.44 21.94 -15.33
N ILE A 20 27.44 21.16 -14.95
CA ILE A 20 27.30 19.75 -14.51
C ILE A 20 26.77 19.69 -13.06
N LEU A 21 26.85 20.77 -12.28
CA LEU A 21 26.47 20.81 -10.85
C LEU A 21 25.03 21.29 -10.56
N THR A 22 24.23 21.62 -11.56
CA THR A 22 22.80 21.85 -11.40
C THR A 22 22.00 20.85 -12.21
N MET A 23 21.99 19.56 -11.78
CA MET A 23 20.94 18.64 -12.22
C MET A 23 19.60 19.30 -11.85
N GLN A 24 18.75 19.50 -12.84
CA GLN A 24 17.42 20.06 -12.62
C GLN A 24 16.67 19.12 -11.69
N LYS A 25 16.37 19.59 -10.48
CA LYS A 25 15.57 18.85 -9.53
C LYS A 25 14.09 19.11 -9.79
N HIS A 26 13.31 18.06 -9.80
CA HIS A 26 11.85 18.09 -9.86
C HIS A 26 11.29 17.95 -8.44
N LEU A 27 10.28 18.72 -8.10
CA LEU A 27 9.64 18.64 -6.80
C LEU A 27 8.58 17.54 -6.84
N PHE A 28 8.87 16.40 -6.23
CA PHE A 28 7.98 15.23 -6.19
C PHE A 28 7.54 14.88 -4.76
N LEU A 29 6.31 14.38 -4.62
CA LEU A 29 5.91 13.53 -3.49
C LEU A 29 6.68 12.20 -3.56
N GLY A 30 6.78 11.46 -2.44
CA GLY A 30 7.38 10.13 -2.45
C GLY A 30 6.72 9.18 -3.44
N VAL A 31 5.39 9.20 -3.51
CA VAL A 31 4.60 8.39 -4.47
C VAL A 31 4.83 8.82 -5.93
N GLU A 32 4.95 10.13 -6.20
CA GLU A 32 5.28 10.66 -7.53
C GLU A 32 6.71 10.27 -7.94
N ALA A 33 7.64 10.30 -6.99
CA ALA A 33 9.03 9.87 -7.19
C ALA A 33 9.12 8.38 -7.56
N ILE A 34 8.37 7.50 -6.90
CA ILE A 34 8.26 6.08 -7.25
C ILE A 34 7.69 5.93 -8.66
N GLY A 35 6.58 6.60 -8.97
CA GLY A 35 5.96 6.55 -10.30
C GLY A 35 6.91 6.98 -11.40
N GLN A 36 7.62 8.10 -11.21
CA GLN A 36 8.61 8.60 -12.17
C GLN A 36 9.82 7.68 -12.28
N GLY A 37 10.32 7.16 -11.16
CA GLY A 37 11.41 6.19 -11.13
C GLY A 37 11.08 4.93 -11.92
N ALA A 38 9.87 4.39 -11.76
CA ALA A 38 9.42 3.23 -12.50
C ALA A 38 9.33 3.49 -14.02
N ILE A 39 8.80 4.65 -14.43
CA ILE A 39 8.77 5.07 -15.84
C ILE A 39 10.18 5.16 -16.41
N ASP A 40 11.10 5.85 -15.71
CA ASP A 40 12.48 6.03 -16.12
C ASP A 40 13.28 4.71 -16.07
N GLY A 41 12.82 3.75 -15.25
CA GLY A 41 13.37 2.39 -15.15
C GLY A 41 12.95 1.44 -16.28
N GLY A 42 12.27 1.91 -17.33
CA GLY A 42 11.90 1.09 -18.48
C GLY A 42 10.72 0.14 -18.21
N MET A 43 9.84 0.50 -17.29
CA MET A 43 8.60 -0.24 -17.00
C MET A 43 7.68 -0.30 -18.21
N SER A 44 7.04 -1.47 -18.43
CA SER A 44 6.02 -1.70 -19.48
C SER A 44 4.59 -1.72 -18.94
N GLY A 45 4.41 -1.90 -17.63
CA GLY A 45 3.07 -1.87 -17.04
C GLY A 45 3.04 -1.74 -15.52
N VAL A 46 2.01 -1.02 -15.03
CA VAL A 46 1.63 -0.94 -13.63
C VAL A 46 0.20 -1.46 -13.45
N TYR A 47 0.01 -2.26 -12.41
CA TYR A 47 -1.26 -2.87 -12.04
C TYR A 47 -1.52 -2.65 -10.56
N SER A 48 -2.71 -2.16 -10.23
CA SER A 48 -3.02 -1.75 -8.86
C SER A 48 -4.51 -1.87 -8.57
N TYR A 49 -4.84 -2.00 -7.30
CA TYR A 49 -6.16 -1.67 -6.78
C TYR A 49 -6.03 -0.43 -5.88
N PRO A 50 -6.98 0.52 -5.94
CA PRO A 50 -6.87 1.77 -5.18
C PRO A 50 -6.84 1.55 -3.67
N GLY A 51 -5.80 2.06 -3.00
CA GLY A 51 -5.63 1.99 -1.54
C GLY A 51 -4.60 3.03 -1.07
N THR A 52 -5.04 4.09 -0.37
CA THR A 52 -4.16 5.15 0.17
C THR A 52 -3.23 4.57 1.25
N PRO A 53 -1.89 4.81 1.20
CA PRO A 53 -1.19 5.83 0.42
C PRO A 53 -0.52 5.34 -0.88
N SER A 54 -0.95 4.25 -1.53
CA SER A 54 -0.35 3.74 -2.78
C SER A 54 -1.08 4.18 -4.05
N THR A 55 -2.32 4.66 -3.94
CA THR A 55 -3.18 5.04 -5.09
C THR A 55 -2.49 6.04 -6.01
N GLU A 56 -1.89 7.06 -5.43
CA GLU A 56 -1.30 8.20 -6.12
C GLU A 56 -0.10 7.82 -7.01
N ILE A 57 0.54 6.67 -6.75
CA ILE A 57 1.61 6.14 -7.63
C ILE A 57 1.04 5.84 -9.01
N THR A 58 -0.06 5.10 -9.05
CA THR A 58 -0.71 4.71 -10.31
C THR A 58 -1.39 5.90 -10.98
N GLU A 59 -2.02 6.80 -10.22
CA GLU A 59 -2.60 8.04 -10.75
C GLU A 59 -1.54 8.91 -11.42
N PHE A 60 -0.38 9.10 -10.78
CA PHE A 60 0.74 9.83 -11.38
C PHE A 60 1.19 9.21 -12.71
N ILE A 61 1.30 7.85 -12.76
CA ILE A 61 1.68 7.15 -14.00
C ILE A 61 0.59 7.29 -15.07
N GLN A 62 -0.70 7.28 -14.68
CA GLN A 62 -1.82 7.45 -15.61
C GLN A 62 -1.83 8.82 -16.30
N GLU A 63 -1.42 9.87 -15.57
CA GLU A 63 -1.38 11.25 -16.07
C GLU A 63 -0.03 11.62 -16.71
N ASN A 64 0.98 10.75 -16.64
CA ASN A 64 2.33 11.05 -17.11
C ASN A 64 2.43 10.94 -18.63
N GLN A 65 2.91 12.00 -19.28
CA GLN A 65 3.04 12.09 -20.73
C GLN A 65 4.00 11.01 -21.31
N ILE A 66 5.12 10.73 -20.64
CA ILE A 66 6.07 9.70 -21.10
C ILE A 66 5.44 8.31 -21.04
N ALA A 67 4.62 8.05 -20.01
CA ALA A 67 3.90 6.79 -19.88
C ALA A 67 2.86 6.62 -21.01
N GLU A 68 2.22 7.71 -21.45
CA GLU A 68 1.32 7.70 -22.59
C GLU A 68 2.05 7.46 -23.90
N GLU A 69 3.10 8.23 -24.19
CA GLU A 69 3.91 8.13 -25.41
C GLU A 69 4.50 6.73 -25.60
N ARG A 70 4.89 6.08 -24.50
CA ARG A 70 5.46 4.71 -24.49
C ARG A 70 4.40 3.62 -24.43
N ASN A 71 3.09 3.95 -24.40
CA ASN A 71 2.00 3.00 -24.22
C ASN A 71 2.17 2.07 -23.02
N ILE A 72 2.71 2.58 -21.90
CA ILE A 72 2.83 1.82 -20.65
C ILE A 72 1.42 1.43 -20.20
N HIS A 73 1.19 0.13 -19.93
CA HIS A 73 -0.08 -0.32 -19.38
C HIS A 73 -0.29 0.27 -17.97
N ARG A 74 -1.43 0.93 -17.73
CA ARG A 74 -1.70 1.68 -16.49
C ARG A 74 -3.18 1.67 -16.13
N LYS A 75 -3.69 0.48 -15.80
CA LYS A 75 -5.12 0.27 -15.50
C LYS A 75 -5.32 -0.27 -14.09
N TRP A 76 -6.45 0.10 -13.52
CA TRP A 76 -6.91 -0.46 -12.27
C TRP A 76 -7.37 -1.90 -12.44
N SER A 77 -7.03 -2.75 -11.48
CA SER A 77 -7.47 -4.14 -11.38
C SER A 77 -8.69 -4.25 -10.46
N ALA A 78 -9.36 -5.40 -10.47
CA ALA A 78 -10.52 -5.64 -9.62
C ALA A 78 -10.14 -5.81 -8.13
N ASN A 79 -8.94 -6.33 -7.85
CA ASN A 79 -8.33 -6.42 -6.53
C ASN A 79 -6.81 -6.57 -6.64
N GLU A 80 -6.11 -6.59 -5.50
CA GLU A 80 -4.65 -6.65 -5.44
C GLU A 80 -4.10 -8.00 -5.89
N LYS A 81 -4.83 -9.10 -5.64
CA LYS A 81 -4.46 -10.44 -6.13
C LYS A 81 -4.41 -10.45 -7.66
N THR A 82 -5.47 -10.00 -8.32
CA THR A 82 -5.50 -9.94 -9.80
C THR A 82 -4.49 -8.94 -10.36
N ALA A 83 -4.19 -7.85 -9.64
CA ALA A 83 -3.17 -6.88 -10.01
C ALA A 83 -1.78 -7.55 -10.04
N LEU A 84 -1.40 -8.22 -8.96
CA LEU A 84 -0.08 -8.86 -8.86
C LEU A 84 0.05 -10.07 -9.81
N GLU A 85 -1.01 -10.87 -9.99
CA GLU A 85 -1.05 -11.96 -10.97
C GLU A 85 -0.79 -11.44 -12.40
N THR A 86 -1.41 -10.32 -12.75
CA THR A 86 -1.24 -9.71 -14.08
C THR A 86 0.18 -9.14 -14.26
N ALA A 87 0.71 -8.47 -13.23
CA ALA A 87 2.09 -7.98 -13.24
C ALA A 87 3.10 -9.12 -13.38
N LEU A 88 2.89 -10.23 -12.67
CA LEU A 88 3.73 -11.43 -12.77
C LEU A 88 3.65 -12.05 -14.18
N GLY A 89 2.47 -12.12 -14.78
CA GLY A 89 2.29 -12.58 -16.16
C GLY A 89 3.07 -11.72 -17.17
N MET A 90 3.09 -10.39 -16.99
CA MET A 90 3.90 -9.47 -17.80
C MET A 90 5.40 -9.72 -17.59
N SER A 91 5.83 -9.94 -16.34
CA SER A 91 7.20 -10.31 -16.02
C SER A 91 7.62 -11.64 -16.67
N TYR A 92 6.74 -12.65 -16.67
CA TYR A 92 7.02 -13.93 -17.34
C TYR A 92 7.27 -13.77 -18.83
N ALA A 93 6.63 -12.79 -19.48
CA ALA A 93 6.88 -12.44 -20.88
C ALA A 93 8.17 -11.64 -21.10
N GLY A 94 8.99 -11.42 -20.07
CA GLY A 94 10.27 -10.71 -20.15
C GLY A 94 10.20 -9.21 -19.92
N LYS A 95 9.00 -8.63 -19.76
CA LYS A 95 8.79 -7.20 -19.58
C LYS A 95 8.89 -6.79 -18.11
N ARG A 96 9.29 -5.54 -17.85
CA ARG A 96 9.31 -4.95 -16.49
C ARG A 96 7.92 -4.55 -16.07
N ALA A 97 7.48 -5.01 -14.90
CA ALA A 97 6.16 -4.74 -14.35
C ALA A 97 6.23 -4.27 -12.89
N MET A 98 5.27 -3.41 -12.51
CA MET A 98 5.08 -2.97 -11.14
C MET A 98 3.66 -3.32 -10.69
N SER A 99 3.52 -3.74 -9.42
CA SER A 99 2.22 -3.80 -8.75
C SER A 99 2.26 -2.93 -7.51
N CYS A 100 1.27 -2.04 -7.36
CA CYS A 100 1.19 -1.11 -6.22
C CYS A 100 -0.02 -1.44 -5.37
N MET A 101 0.17 -1.49 -4.05
CA MET A 101 -0.89 -1.79 -3.10
C MET A 101 -0.60 -1.22 -1.72
N LYS A 102 -1.64 -1.06 -0.93
CA LYS A 102 -1.55 -0.81 0.50
C LYS A 102 -1.17 -2.09 1.25
N HIS A 103 -0.66 -1.99 2.49
CA HIS A 103 -0.28 -3.17 3.28
C HIS A 103 -1.41 -4.20 3.43
N VAL A 104 -2.66 -3.76 3.63
CA VAL A 104 -3.82 -4.68 3.69
C VAL A 104 -4.08 -5.37 2.35
N GLY A 105 -3.75 -4.71 1.22
CA GLY A 105 -3.82 -5.32 -0.11
C GLY A 105 -2.79 -6.42 -0.31
N LEU A 106 -1.63 -6.32 0.34
CA LEU A 106 -0.64 -7.39 0.33
C LEU A 106 -1.19 -8.66 1.00
N ASN A 107 -2.04 -8.54 2.01
CA ASN A 107 -2.73 -9.71 2.59
C ASN A 107 -3.61 -10.41 1.55
N VAL A 108 -4.32 -9.64 0.70
CA VAL A 108 -5.14 -10.18 -0.40
C VAL A 108 -4.28 -10.87 -1.47
N ALA A 109 -3.10 -10.32 -1.73
CA ALA A 109 -2.15 -10.81 -2.73
C ALA A 109 -1.09 -11.78 -2.14
N ALA A 110 -1.20 -12.18 -0.86
CA ALA A 110 -0.13 -12.90 -0.15
C ALA A 110 0.24 -14.22 -0.82
N ASP A 111 -0.72 -15.01 -1.30
CA ASP A 111 -0.44 -16.30 -1.94
C ASP A 111 0.38 -16.10 -3.22
N ILE A 112 -0.07 -15.22 -4.11
CA ILE A 112 0.67 -14.95 -5.36
C ILE A 112 2.02 -14.28 -5.08
N PHE A 113 2.14 -13.44 -4.02
CA PHE A 113 3.40 -12.80 -3.64
C PHE A 113 4.46 -13.84 -3.23
N VAL A 114 4.10 -14.80 -2.38
CA VAL A 114 5.00 -15.88 -1.93
C VAL A 114 5.32 -16.83 -3.09
N ASN A 115 4.32 -17.17 -3.90
CA ASN A 115 4.52 -18.05 -5.05
C ASN A 115 5.38 -17.39 -6.14
N ALA A 116 5.34 -16.07 -6.31
CA ALA A 116 6.21 -15.35 -7.24
C ALA A 116 7.69 -15.44 -6.83
N ALA A 117 8.00 -15.43 -5.53
CA ALA A 117 9.36 -15.69 -5.03
C ALA A 117 9.83 -17.12 -5.38
N MET A 118 8.91 -18.09 -5.29
CA MET A 118 9.19 -19.49 -5.60
C MET A 118 9.32 -19.76 -7.10
N THR A 119 8.44 -19.19 -7.94
CA THR A 119 8.51 -19.35 -9.40
C THR A 119 9.71 -18.62 -9.97
N GLY A 120 10.08 -17.51 -9.35
CA GLY A 120 10.99 -16.54 -9.91
C GLY A 120 10.33 -15.66 -10.96
N VAL A 121 11.12 -14.77 -11.53
CA VAL A 121 10.73 -13.80 -12.56
C VAL A 121 11.58 -13.93 -13.81
N ASN A 122 11.11 -13.35 -14.93
CA ASN A 122 11.88 -13.24 -16.18
C ASN A 122 12.27 -11.78 -16.44
N GLY A 123 11.32 -10.89 -16.70
CA GLY A 123 11.53 -9.45 -16.59
C GLY A 123 11.36 -8.98 -15.15
N GLY A 124 11.95 -7.84 -14.81
CA GLY A 124 11.92 -7.31 -13.45
C GLY A 124 10.50 -7.07 -12.93
N LEU A 125 10.23 -7.53 -11.71
CA LEU A 125 8.96 -7.32 -11.01
C LEU A 125 9.21 -6.57 -9.70
N VAL A 126 8.66 -5.35 -9.59
CA VAL A 126 8.68 -4.56 -8.36
C VAL A 126 7.28 -4.57 -7.74
N VAL A 127 7.19 -4.98 -6.49
CA VAL A 127 5.96 -4.96 -5.71
C VAL A 127 6.06 -3.82 -4.71
N THR A 128 5.37 -2.71 -4.99
CA THR A 128 5.36 -1.53 -4.12
C THR A 128 4.26 -1.66 -3.09
N VAL A 129 4.64 -1.65 -1.82
CA VAL A 129 3.72 -1.77 -0.68
C VAL A 129 3.81 -0.52 0.18
N ALA A 130 2.67 0.14 0.39
CA ALA A 130 2.57 1.33 1.22
C ALA A 130 1.99 0.99 2.59
N ASP A 131 2.84 1.08 3.62
CA ASP A 131 2.47 0.92 5.02
C ASP A 131 1.91 2.24 5.58
N ASP A 132 0.99 2.12 6.54
CA ASP A 132 0.31 3.25 7.17
C ASP A 132 0.48 3.22 8.71
N PRO A 133 1.71 3.47 9.22
CA PRO A 133 1.94 3.60 10.65
C PRO A 133 1.02 4.65 11.26
N SER A 134 0.53 4.38 12.47
CA SER A 134 -0.49 5.21 13.13
C SER A 134 -1.89 5.20 12.48
N MET A 135 -2.13 4.38 11.48
CA MET A 135 -3.46 4.13 10.90
C MET A 135 -4.20 5.40 10.44
N HIS A 136 -3.52 6.29 9.71
CA HIS A 136 -4.12 7.53 9.21
C HIS A 136 -5.34 7.28 8.30
N SER A 137 -5.32 6.15 7.55
CA SER A 137 -6.42 5.73 6.68
C SER A 137 -6.64 4.21 6.69
N SER A 138 -6.18 3.50 7.72
CA SER A 138 -6.19 2.03 7.82
C SER A 138 -6.95 1.53 9.03
N GLN A 139 -7.39 0.27 8.98
CA GLN A 139 -8.10 -0.41 10.07
C GLN A 139 -7.16 -1.04 11.10
N ASN A 140 -5.91 -1.24 10.72
CA ASN A 140 -4.88 -1.81 11.57
C ASN A 140 -3.50 -1.27 11.14
N GLU A 141 -2.51 -1.45 11.99
CA GLU A 141 -1.11 -1.20 11.70
C GLU A 141 -0.43 -2.51 11.34
N GLN A 142 0.25 -2.55 10.19
CA GLN A 142 1.02 -3.70 9.73
C GLN A 142 2.37 -3.24 9.23
N ASP A 143 3.34 -4.16 9.19
CA ASP A 143 4.66 -3.92 8.64
C ASP A 143 4.93 -4.94 7.54
N SER A 144 4.94 -4.47 6.31
CA SER A 144 5.10 -5.31 5.13
C SER A 144 6.49 -5.95 5.02
N ARG A 145 7.49 -5.46 5.74
CA ARG A 145 8.83 -6.08 5.77
C ARG A 145 8.80 -7.54 6.23
N PHE A 146 7.85 -7.90 7.11
CA PHE A 146 7.65 -9.29 7.51
C PHE A 146 7.27 -10.20 6.35
N TYR A 147 6.48 -9.69 5.38
CA TYR A 147 6.17 -10.44 4.16
C TYR A 147 7.41 -10.62 3.28
N GLY A 148 8.23 -9.59 3.12
CA GLY A 148 9.49 -9.71 2.39
C GLY A 148 10.44 -10.74 3.01
N LYS A 149 10.57 -10.72 4.35
CA LYS A 149 11.32 -11.70 5.11
C LYS A 149 10.74 -13.11 4.98
N PHE A 150 9.42 -13.26 5.07
CA PHE A 150 8.73 -14.55 4.93
C PHE A 150 8.87 -15.13 3.52
N ALA A 151 8.75 -14.30 2.48
CA ALA A 151 8.96 -14.69 1.09
C ALA A 151 10.44 -14.85 0.71
N MET A 152 11.38 -14.45 1.59
CA MET A 152 12.83 -14.52 1.38
C MET A 152 13.30 -13.75 0.14
N ILE A 153 12.78 -12.55 -0.10
CA ILE A 153 13.13 -11.69 -1.23
C ILE A 153 13.79 -10.39 -0.75
N PRO A 154 14.53 -9.69 -1.63
CA PRO A 154 15.05 -8.36 -1.32
C PRO A 154 13.91 -7.36 -1.07
N VAL A 155 14.11 -6.52 -0.03
CA VAL A 155 13.21 -5.40 0.30
C VAL A 155 14.00 -4.10 0.22
N LEU A 156 13.43 -3.10 -0.44
CA LEU A 156 13.93 -1.74 -0.51
C LEU A 156 13.03 -0.83 0.34
N GLU A 157 13.63 -0.02 1.19
CA GLU A 157 12.93 0.88 2.11
C GLU A 157 13.58 2.27 2.05
N PRO A 158 13.11 3.17 1.15
CA PRO A 158 13.73 4.46 0.94
C PRO A 158 13.63 5.37 2.17
N SER A 159 14.69 6.13 2.42
CA SER A 159 14.71 7.17 3.46
C SER A 159 14.28 8.55 2.93
N SER A 160 14.29 8.75 1.62
CA SER A 160 14.01 10.03 0.98
C SER A 160 13.30 9.86 -0.36
N GLN A 161 12.77 10.96 -0.91
CA GLN A 161 12.16 10.98 -2.25
C GLN A 161 13.16 10.64 -3.35
N GLN A 162 14.44 11.04 -3.17
CA GLN A 162 15.48 10.65 -4.12
C GLN A 162 15.69 9.13 -4.11
N GLU A 163 15.80 8.52 -2.94
CA GLU A 163 15.92 7.06 -2.84
C GLU A 163 14.66 6.34 -3.33
N ALA A 164 13.46 6.89 -3.07
CA ALA A 164 12.21 6.34 -3.59
C ALA A 164 12.20 6.28 -5.13
N TYR A 165 12.70 7.34 -5.79
CA TYR A 165 12.90 7.38 -7.23
C TYR A 165 13.95 6.37 -7.70
N ASP A 166 15.14 6.40 -7.07
CA ASP A 166 16.26 5.55 -7.47
C ASP A 166 15.93 4.05 -7.29
N MET A 167 15.34 3.69 -6.17
CA MET A 167 14.95 2.31 -5.86
C MET A 167 13.82 1.80 -6.76
N ALA A 168 12.86 2.64 -7.14
CA ALA A 168 11.82 2.27 -8.09
C ALA A 168 12.40 2.05 -9.49
N ARG A 169 13.37 2.88 -9.90
CA ARG A 169 14.06 2.79 -11.19
C ARG A 169 14.98 1.57 -11.29
N ASP A 170 15.80 1.36 -10.27
CA ASP A 170 16.86 0.35 -10.29
C ASP A 170 16.39 -1.00 -9.74
N GLY A 171 15.23 -1.03 -9.03
CA GLY A 171 14.61 -2.23 -8.47
C GLY A 171 14.24 -3.29 -9.51
N PHE A 172 13.92 -2.89 -10.75
CA PHE A 172 13.71 -3.85 -11.84
C PHE A 172 14.99 -4.61 -12.19
N ALA A 173 16.12 -3.91 -12.27
CA ALA A 173 17.41 -4.54 -12.54
C ALA A 173 17.83 -5.45 -11.37
N LEU A 174 17.55 -5.06 -10.12
CA LEU A 174 17.78 -5.90 -8.95
C LEU A 174 16.93 -7.17 -9.02
N SER A 175 15.65 -7.06 -9.39
CA SER A 175 14.76 -8.20 -9.58
C SER A 175 15.24 -9.12 -10.71
N GLU A 176 15.72 -8.57 -11.82
CA GLU A 176 16.29 -9.33 -12.95
C GLU A 176 17.59 -10.05 -12.55
N LEU A 177 18.40 -9.43 -11.70
CA LEU A 177 19.65 -10.02 -11.18
C LEU A 177 19.38 -11.15 -10.20
N THR A 178 18.48 -10.92 -9.26
CA THR A 178 18.14 -11.88 -8.18
C THR A 178 17.18 -12.97 -8.63
N LYS A 179 16.51 -12.79 -9.77
CA LYS A 179 15.49 -13.69 -10.36
C LYS A 179 14.26 -13.90 -9.46
N VAL A 180 13.99 -12.97 -8.55
CA VAL A 180 12.80 -12.95 -7.69
C VAL A 180 12.17 -11.56 -7.71
N PRO A 181 10.89 -11.40 -7.30
CA PRO A 181 10.33 -10.06 -7.09
C PRO A 181 11.18 -9.26 -6.09
N VAL A 182 11.18 -7.94 -6.25
CA VAL A 182 11.71 -7.00 -5.26
C VAL A 182 10.55 -6.26 -4.63
N MET A 183 10.48 -6.23 -3.31
CA MET A 183 9.51 -5.40 -2.61
C MET A 183 10.06 -4.00 -2.39
N LEU A 184 9.30 -2.96 -2.76
CA LEU A 184 9.58 -1.57 -2.44
C LEU A 184 8.57 -1.10 -1.39
N ARG A 185 9.02 -0.94 -0.15
CA ARG A 185 8.21 -0.48 0.97
C ARG A 185 8.29 1.04 1.10
N ILE A 186 7.15 1.70 1.22
CA ILE A 186 7.07 3.13 1.56
C ILE A 186 6.08 3.34 2.70
N THR A 187 6.30 4.34 3.55
CA THR A 187 5.37 4.71 4.63
C THR A 187 4.63 6.00 4.29
N THR A 188 3.46 6.22 4.92
CA THR A 188 2.56 7.36 4.65
C THR A 188 3.28 8.71 4.69
N ARG A 189 4.17 8.94 5.65
CA ARG A 189 4.89 10.20 5.77
C ARG A 189 5.81 10.46 4.58
N LEU A 190 6.60 9.48 4.18
CA LEU A 190 7.45 9.63 2.99
C LEU A 190 6.60 9.74 1.71
N ALA A 191 5.52 8.95 1.61
CA ALA A 191 4.61 8.97 0.47
C ALA A 191 4.08 10.37 0.17
N HIS A 192 3.68 11.11 1.21
CA HIS A 192 3.01 12.41 1.10
C HIS A 192 3.89 13.63 1.42
N SER A 193 5.18 13.45 1.68
CA SER A 193 6.12 14.57 1.80
C SER A 193 6.81 14.87 0.47
N ARG A 194 7.26 16.11 0.26
CA ARG A 194 7.87 16.58 -0.98
C ARG A 194 9.33 16.94 -0.83
N ALA A 195 10.13 16.54 -1.82
CA ALA A 195 11.52 17.01 -1.94
C ALA A 195 11.95 17.13 -3.41
N GLY A 196 13.10 17.77 -3.61
CA GLY A 196 13.72 17.89 -4.94
C GLY A 196 14.41 16.59 -5.34
N VAL A 197 13.98 15.99 -6.44
CA VAL A 197 14.49 14.73 -7.01
C VAL A 197 15.22 15.01 -8.32
N ALA A 198 16.45 14.52 -8.43
CA ALA A 198 17.23 14.52 -9.67
C ALA A 198 16.91 13.25 -10.47
N ARG A 199 16.39 13.43 -11.68
CA ARG A 199 16.09 12.30 -12.57
C ARG A 199 17.34 11.79 -13.29
N LYS A 200 17.39 10.48 -13.48
CA LYS A 200 18.39 9.79 -14.32
C LYS A 200 17.84 9.57 -15.74
N ASP A 201 18.71 9.17 -16.66
CA ASP A 201 18.30 8.84 -18.02
C ASP A 201 17.26 7.71 -18.04
N VAL A 202 16.31 7.83 -18.96
CA VAL A 202 15.25 6.84 -19.17
C VAL A 202 15.84 5.57 -19.78
N LEU A 203 15.60 4.44 -19.14
CA LEU A 203 16.01 3.14 -19.66
C LEU A 203 15.02 2.64 -20.73
N PRO A 204 15.48 1.91 -21.73
CA PRO A 204 14.60 1.28 -22.71
C PRO A 204 13.76 0.18 -22.02
N GLU A 205 12.61 -0.13 -22.60
CA GLU A 205 11.85 -1.31 -22.25
C GLU A 205 12.58 -2.59 -22.64
N ASN A 206 12.40 -3.64 -21.87
CA ASN A 206 12.86 -4.97 -22.25
C ASN A 206 12.13 -5.46 -23.51
N GLU A 207 12.81 -6.30 -24.28
CA GLU A 207 12.15 -7.05 -25.35
C GLU A 207 11.22 -8.13 -24.78
N LEU A 208 10.21 -8.54 -25.56
CA LEU A 208 9.36 -9.66 -25.22
C LEU A 208 10.16 -10.96 -25.45
N VAL A 209 10.51 -11.64 -24.37
CA VAL A 209 11.30 -12.87 -24.40
C VAL A 209 10.72 -13.88 -23.42
N MET A 210 10.28 -15.03 -23.95
CA MET A 210 9.83 -16.13 -23.13
C MET A 210 11.00 -16.98 -22.64
N PRO A 211 10.93 -17.61 -21.46
CA PRO A 211 11.99 -18.48 -20.97
C PRO A 211 12.17 -19.72 -21.87
N THR A 212 13.40 -20.19 -21.96
CA THR A 212 13.72 -21.37 -22.76
C THR A 212 13.24 -22.69 -22.12
N ASP A 213 13.17 -22.75 -20.79
CA ASP A 213 12.55 -23.88 -20.07
C ASP A 213 11.04 -23.67 -19.94
N PRO A 214 10.19 -24.45 -20.63
CA PRO A 214 8.73 -24.30 -20.54
C PRO A 214 8.16 -24.64 -19.16
N ARG A 215 8.96 -25.21 -18.25
CA ARG A 215 8.56 -25.53 -16.88
C ARG A 215 9.08 -24.54 -15.85
N GLN A 216 9.72 -23.46 -16.28
CA GLN A 216 10.33 -22.48 -15.38
C GLN A 216 9.36 -21.95 -14.32
N PHE A 217 8.09 -21.74 -14.66
CA PHE A 217 7.11 -21.15 -13.75
C PHE A 217 6.10 -22.17 -13.19
N ILE A 218 6.41 -23.47 -13.27
CA ILE A 218 5.52 -24.52 -12.77
C ILE A 218 5.91 -24.93 -11.36
N LEU A 219 4.94 -24.92 -10.42
CA LEU A 219 5.11 -25.31 -9.01
C LEU A 219 4.47 -26.68 -8.70
N LEU A 220 4.74 -27.71 -9.51
CA LEU A 220 4.44 -29.07 -9.09
C LEU A 220 5.38 -29.49 -7.94
N PRO A 221 4.97 -30.37 -7.01
CA PRO A 221 5.72 -30.65 -5.78
C PRO A 221 7.20 -30.96 -5.97
N ALA A 222 7.57 -31.73 -7.00
CA ALA A 222 8.97 -32.06 -7.28
C ALA A 222 9.77 -30.83 -7.78
N ILE A 223 9.13 -29.96 -8.58
CA ILE A 223 9.74 -28.73 -9.09
C ILE A 223 9.81 -27.70 -7.98
N ALA A 224 8.74 -27.54 -7.19
CA ALA A 224 8.67 -26.61 -6.07
C ALA A 224 9.78 -26.89 -5.04
N ARG A 225 10.03 -28.15 -4.66
CA ARG A 225 11.14 -28.51 -3.76
C ARG A 225 12.51 -28.07 -4.29
N ARG A 226 12.76 -28.23 -5.60
CA ARG A 226 14.02 -27.80 -6.22
C ARG A 226 14.14 -26.27 -6.22
N LYS A 227 13.06 -25.56 -6.56
CA LYS A 227 13.02 -24.09 -6.57
C LYS A 227 13.21 -23.51 -5.17
N TYR A 228 12.58 -24.09 -4.16
CA TYR A 228 12.76 -23.70 -2.77
C TYR A 228 14.23 -23.82 -2.33
N LYS A 229 14.89 -24.94 -2.70
CA LYS A 229 16.33 -25.12 -2.45
C LYS A 229 17.15 -24.03 -3.14
N GLY A 230 16.84 -23.71 -4.41
CA GLY A 230 17.50 -22.61 -5.13
C GLY A 230 17.29 -21.24 -4.47
N LEU A 231 16.07 -20.96 -3.95
CA LEU A 231 15.78 -19.74 -3.23
C LEU A 231 16.58 -19.64 -1.92
N LEU A 232 16.75 -20.76 -1.19
CA LEU A 232 17.61 -20.81 -0.01
C LEU A 232 19.09 -20.56 -0.35
N GLU A 233 19.58 -21.14 -1.43
CA GLU A 233 20.96 -20.95 -1.92
C GLU A 233 21.21 -19.49 -2.36
N SER A 234 20.18 -18.80 -2.86
CA SER A 234 20.27 -17.39 -3.28
C SER A 234 20.37 -16.39 -2.12
N GLN A 235 20.06 -16.79 -0.88
CA GLN A 235 20.08 -15.86 0.27
C GLN A 235 21.47 -15.24 0.50
N SER A 236 22.55 -15.99 0.27
CA SER A 236 23.91 -15.46 0.36
C SER A 236 24.20 -14.36 -0.67
N LEU A 237 23.64 -14.48 -1.87
CA LEU A 237 23.72 -13.42 -2.89
C LEU A 237 22.93 -12.19 -2.43
N PHE A 238 21.72 -12.36 -1.88
CA PHE A 238 20.89 -11.23 -1.43
C PHE A 238 21.56 -10.48 -0.28
N LEU A 239 22.18 -11.20 0.66
CA LEU A 239 22.97 -10.58 1.73
C LEU A 239 24.14 -9.78 1.15
N LYS A 240 24.92 -10.37 0.26
CA LYS A 240 26.04 -9.69 -0.38
C LYS A 240 25.59 -8.41 -1.12
N LEU A 241 24.48 -8.47 -1.88
CA LEU A 241 23.93 -7.31 -2.58
C LEU A 241 23.44 -6.22 -1.62
N SER A 242 22.99 -6.59 -0.43
CA SER A 242 22.62 -5.64 0.61
C SER A 242 23.86 -4.99 1.26
N GLU A 243 24.91 -5.75 1.52
CA GLU A 243 26.18 -5.25 2.08
C GLU A 243 26.94 -4.34 1.12
N GLU A 244 26.84 -4.59 -0.18
CA GLU A 244 27.46 -3.79 -1.25
C GLU A 244 26.54 -2.66 -1.76
N SER A 245 25.32 -2.53 -1.22
CA SER A 245 24.34 -1.55 -1.67
C SER A 245 24.76 -0.12 -1.36
N GLU A 246 24.60 0.80 -2.33
CA GLU A 246 24.76 2.24 -2.09
C GLU A 246 23.70 2.82 -1.14
N TYR A 247 22.61 2.10 -0.89
CA TYR A 247 21.53 2.51 0.01
C TYR A 247 21.81 2.18 1.48
N ASN A 248 22.66 1.19 1.74
CA ASN A 248 23.12 0.82 3.08
C ASN A 248 24.52 1.37 3.31
N ARG A 249 24.78 1.90 4.51
CA ARG A 249 26.12 2.39 4.84
C ARG A 249 26.37 2.43 6.32
N TYR A 250 27.64 2.31 6.69
CA TYR A 250 28.14 2.57 8.03
C TYR A 250 28.70 3.99 8.07
N GLU A 251 28.19 4.84 8.94
CA GLU A 251 28.67 6.19 9.21
C GLU A 251 29.38 6.15 10.58
N GLU A 252 30.72 6.32 10.56
CA GLU A 252 31.53 6.26 11.77
C GLU A 252 31.33 7.51 12.63
N GLY A 253 30.99 7.30 13.91
CA GLY A 253 30.89 8.34 14.91
C GLY A 253 32.15 8.46 15.76
N THR A 254 32.23 9.51 16.56
CA THR A 254 33.32 9.75 17.51
C THR A 254 32.94 9.32 18.94
N ASP A 255 31.67 9.08 19.19
CA ASP A 255 31.12 8.64 20.47
C ASP A 255 30.56 7.21 20.34
N HIS A 256 31.24 6.27 20.96
CA HIS A 256 30.90 4.84 20.91
C HIS A 256 30.01 4.39 22.08
N SER A 257 29.54 5.31 22.92
CA SER A 257 28.58 4.98 23.98
C SER A 257 27.24 4.50 23.44
N LEU A 258 26.90 4.90 22.18
CA LEU A 258 25.68 4.53 21.48
C LEU A 258 25.96 4.26 20.01
N GLY A 259 25.53 3.11 19.51
CA GLY A 259 25.39 2.80 18.11
C GLY A 259 23.93 2.94 17.66
N ILE A 260 23.66 3.36 16.43
CA ILE A 260 22.31 3.56 15.94
C ILE A 260 22.08 2.73 14.67
N VAL A 261 21.01 1.95 14.63
CA VAL A 261 20.49 1.33 13.41
C VAL A 261 19.27 2.12 12.98
N ALA A 262 19.35 2.82 11.85
CA ALA A 262 18.27 3.69 11.36
C ALA A 262 17.72 3.18 10.02
N CYS A 263 16.44 2.75 10.01
CA CYS A 263 15.78 2.10 8.90
C CYS A 263 14.87 3.07 8.13
N GLY A 264 15.00 3.09 6.79
CA GLY A 264 14.16 3.89 5.92
C GLY A 264 14.06 5.36 6.37
N ILE A 265 12.84 5.88 6.46
CA ILE A 265 12.59 7.29 6.82
C ILE A 265 13.09 7.66 8.22
N ALA A 266 13.21 6.70 9.14
CA ALA A 266 13.72 6.98 10.49
C ALA A 266 15.16 7.53 10.48
N TYR A 267 15.94 7.23 9.43
CA TYR A 267 17.24 7.85 9.21
C TYR A 267 17.10 9.38 9.00
N ASN A 268 16.08 9.86 8.29
CA ASN A 268 15.86 11.30 8.14
C ASN A 268 15.50 11.96 9.48
N TYR A 269 14.66 11.31 10.30
CA TYR A 269 14.30 11.84 11.61
C TYR A 269 15.53 11.96 12.53
N LEU A 270 16.44 11.00 12.45
CA LEU A 270 17.72 11.09 13.13
C LEU A 270 18.54 12.30 12.65
N MET A 271 18.69 12.43 11.34
CA MET A 271 19.56 13.44 10.73
C MET A 271 19.03 14.88 10.86
N GLU A 272 17.73 15.07 11.07
CA GLU A 272 17.15 16.38 11.40
C GLU A 272 17.73 16.99 12.69
N HIS A 273 18.22 16.16 13.61
CA HIS A 273 18.90 16.60 14.85
C HIS A 273 20.37 16.94 14.65
N PHE A 274 20.91 16.73 13.46
CA PHE A 274 22.31 16.98 13.10
C PHE A 274 22.39 17.78 11.79
N PRO A 275 21.98 19.08 11.81
CA PRO A 275 21.88 19.89 10.60
C PRO A 275 23.22 20.10 9.87
N GLY A 276 24.35 19.83 10.55
CA GLY A 276 25.68 19.79 9.94
C GLY A 276 25.98 18.52 9.16
N GLY A 277 25.05 17.55 9.13
CA GLY A 277 25.19 16.28 8.43
C GLY A 277 26.08 15.26 9.15
N THR A 278 26.51 15.52 10.39
CA THR A 278 27.40 14.63 11.16
C THR A 278 26.75 14.26 12.49
N CYS A 279 26.37 12.99 12.63
CA CYS A 279 25.97 12.39 13.91
C CYS A 279 27.23 12.05 14.72
N PRO A 280 27.29 12.36 16.03
CA PRO A 280 28.44 11.96 16.85
C PRO A 280 28.50 10.44 17.09
N PHE A 281 27.37 9.74 17.01
CA PHE A 281 27.27 8.29 17.18
C PHE A 281 27.54 7.55 15.88
N SER A 282 28.02 6.31 15.97
CA SER A 282 28.11 5.44 14.80
C SER A 282 26.71 5.03 14.34
N VAL A 283 26.44 5.16 13.04
CA VAL A 283 25.12 4.88 12.45
C VAL A 283 25.22 3.84 11.36
N VAL A 284 24.40 2.80 11.45
CA VAL A 284 24.10 1.90 10.33
C VAL A 284 22.79 2.36 9.72
N LYS A 285 22.86 2.98 8.55
CA LYS A 285 21.69 3.27 7.73
C LYS A 285 21.27 2.00 7.00
N VAL A 286 20.00 1.60 7.15
CA VAL A 286 19.41 0.43 6.48
C VAL A 286 18.27 0.89 5.58
N SER A 287 18.43 0.69 4.28
CA SER A 287 17.41 0.98 3.26
C SER A 287 17.23 -0.18 2.27
N GLN A 288 18.03 -1.25 2.42
CA GLN A 288 17.90 -2.49 1.65
C GLN A 288 18.11 -3.70 2.58
N TYR A 289 17.23 -4.70 2.44
CA TYR A 289 17.27 -5.96 3.19
C TYR A 289 17.59 -7.14 2.24
N PRO A 290 18.20 -8.25 2.77
CA PRO A 290 18.46 -8.57 4.18
C PRO A 290 19.32 -7.54 4.90
N LEU A 291 19.31 -7.54 6.25
CA LEU A 291 20.17 -6.65 7.03
C LEU A 291 21.65 -6.83 6.63
N PRO A 292 22.43 -5.74 6.46
CA PRO A 292 23.86 -5.81 6.16
C PRO A 292 24.65 -6.28 7.38
N GLU A 293 24.86 -7.59 7.49
CA GLU A 293 25.44 -8.24 8.69
C GLU A 293 26.83 -7.70 9.05
N ASN A 294 27.65 -7.36 8.05
CA ASN A 294 28.98 -6.80 8.26
C ASN A 294 28.94 -5.45 9.02
N TYR A 295 27.98 -4.57 8.70
CA TYR A 295 27.82 -3.28 9.38
C TYR A 295 27.23 -3.45 10.78
N ILE A 296 26.27 -4.37 10.92
CA ILE A 296 25.64 -4.67 12.22
C ILE A 296 26.66 -5.27 13.18
N ASN A 297 27.47 -6.25 12.73
CA ASN A 297 28.53 -6.85 13.54
C ASN A 297 29.60 -5.82 13.94
N ARG A 298 29.94 -4.90 13.05
CA ARG A 298 30.87 -3.81 13.36
C ARG A 298 30.30 -2.90 14.46
N LEU A 299 29.03 -2.52 14.36
CA LEU A 299 28.35 -1.68 15.35
C LEU A 299 28.33 -2.35 16.74
N ASP A 300 28.01 -3.65 16.81
CA ASP A 300 28.03 -4.44 18.05
C ASP A 300 29.41 -4.51 18.69
N GLN A 301 30.48 -4.55 17.90
CA GLN A 301 31.86 -4.61 18.41
C GLN A 301 32.38 -3.25 18.87
N GLU A 302 31.89 -2.15 18.29
CA GLU A 302 32.43 -0.81 18.54
C GLU A 302 31.63 -0.02 19.57
N CYS A 303 30.35 -0.37 19.84
CA CYS A 303 29.46 0.43 20.67
C CYS A 303 28.97 -0.30 21.92
N ASP A 304 28.77 0.47 23.00
CA ASP A 304 28.31 -0.06 24.29
C ASP A 304 26.81 -0.42 24.29
N GLU A 305 25.99 0.35 23.58
CA GLU A 305 24.53 0.15 23.43
C GLU A 305 24.11 0.35 21.98
N ILE A 306 22.99 -0.24 21.56
CA ILE A 306 22.41 -0.06 20.23
C ILE A 306 20.97 0.47 20.34
N LEU A 307 20.69 1.58 19.66
CA LEU A 307 19.36 2.12 19.45
C LEU A 307 18.86 1.75 18.05
N VAL A 308 17.70 1.10 17.96
CA VAL A 308 17.06 0.78 16.70
C VAL A 308 15.93 1.77 16.42
N LEU A 309 16.08 2.50 15.34
CA LEU A 309 15.08 3.46 14.81
C LEU A 309 14.43 2.86 13.57
N GLU A 310 13.19 2.42 13.69
CA GLU A 310 12.44 1.81 12.59
C GLU A 310 10.96 2.19 12.64
N GLU A 311 10.37 2.42 11.46
CA GLU A 311 8.95 2.71 11.31
C GLU A 311 8.14 1.41 11.23
N GLY A 312 7.04 1.35 11.98
CA GLY A 312 6.17 0.18 12.06
C GLY A 312 6.53 -0.75 13.21
N ALA A 313 6.52 -2.05 12.97
CA ALA A 313 6.81 -3.05 13.99
C ALA A 313 8.33 -3.17 14.27
N PRO A 314 8.71 -3.65 15.45
CA PRO A 314 10.13 -3.81 15.82
C PRO A 314 10.78 -5.03 15.16
N MET A 315 10.78 -5.09 13.82
CA MET A 315 11.31 -6.23 13.07
C MET A 315 12.83 -6.35 13.19
N VAL A 316 13.53 -5.24 13.04
CA VAL A 316 15.00 -5.20 13.12
C VAL A 316 15.43 -5.39 14.56
N GLU A 317 14.77 -4.74 15.52
CA GLU A 317 15.04 -4.91 16.95
C GLU A 317 14.86 -6.37 17.38
N GLU A 318 13.78 -7.05 16.96
CA GLU A 318 13.57 -8.48 17.24
C GLU A 318 14.68 -9.36 16.64
N MET A 319 15.12 -9.05 15.42
CA MET A 319 16.21 -9.79 14.78
C MET A 319 17.52 -9.61 15.55
N LEU A 320 17.87 -8.39 15.95
CA LEU A 320 19.12 -8.10 16.65
C LEU A 320 19.14 -8.72 18.06
N LYS A 321 18.03 -8.68 18.80
CA LYS A 321 17.91 -9.34 20.12
C LYS A 321 18.10 -10.84 20.05
N GLY A 322 17.79 -11.49 18.94
CA GLY A 322 18.08 -12.90 18.70
C GLY A 322 19.46 -13.18 18.11
N PHE A 323 20.14 -12.18 17.56
CA PHE A 323 21.41 -12.28 16.83
C PHE A 323 22.64 -12.13 17.75
N PHE A 324 22.60 -11.17 18.68
CA PHE A 324 23.74 -10.86 19.52
C PHE A 324 23.93 -11.84 20.68
N SER A 325 25.10 -12.49 20.76
CA SER A 325 25.50 -13.37 21.86
C SER A 325 26.23 -12.64 22.99
N ASN A 326 26.68 -11.40 22.77
CA ASN A 326 27.55 -10.66 23.67
C ASN A 326 26.78 -9.89 24.75
N GLY A 327 25.44 -9.88 24.70
CA GLY A 327 24.60 -9.17 25.66
C GLY A 327 24.60 -7.65 25.52
N THR A 328 25.00 -7.12 24.36
CA THR A 328 24.95 -5.69 24.08
C THR A 328 23.51 -5.18 24.29
N PRO A 329 23.29 -4.12 25.10
CA PRO A 329 21.97 -3.58 25.33
C PRO A 329 21.38 -3.01 24.04
N ILE A 330 20.19 -3.47 23.67
CA ILE A 330 19.45 -2.99 22.48
C ILE A 330 18.21 -2.25 22.95
N LYS A 331 18.11 -0.99 22.56
CA LYS A 331 16.98 -0.09 22.84
C LYS A 331 16.15 0.12 21.60
N GLY A 332 14.84 0.25 21.78
CA GLY A 332 13.91 0.50 20.67
C GLY A 332 12.45 0.49 21.12
N ARG A 333 11.58 -0.12 20.34
CA ARG A 333 10.15 -0.21 20.64
C ARG A 333 9.83 -1.27 21.70
N LEU A 334 10.67 -2.32 21.83
CA LEU A 334 10.41 -3.43 22.74
C LEU A 334 10.75 -3.13 24.21
N ASP A 335 11.71 -2.24 24.46
CA ASP A 335 12.07 -1.82 25.81
C ASP A 335 11.36 -0.51 26.25
N GLY A 336 10.58 0.10 25.35
CA GLY A 336 9.84 1.34 25.59
C GLY A 336 10.65 2.63 25.41
N THR A 337 11.89 2.57 24.92
CA THR A 337 12.68 3.76 24.54
C THR A 337 11.97 4.53 23.41
N LEU A 338 11.36 3.82 22.47
CA LEU A 338 10.45 4.35 21.46
C LEU A 338 9.01 3.90 21.75
N PRO A 339 7.97 4.64 21.36
CA PRO A 339 6.58 4.19 21.46
C PRO A 339 6.37 2.86 20.74
N ARG A 340 5.63 1.93 21.37
CA ARG A 340 5.35 0.60 20.77
C ARG A 340 4.47 0.69 19.53
N ASP A 341 3.60 1.67 19.47
CA ASP A 341 2.65 1.94 18.40
C ASP A 341 2.82 3.35 17.86
N GLY A 342 2.22 3.60 16.71
CA GLY A 342 2.19 4.89 16.08
C GLY A 342 3.44 5.22 15.26
N GLU A 343 3.32 6.33 14.56
CA GLU A 343 4.34 6.88 13.66
C GLU A 343 5.50 7.47 14.46
N LEU A 344 6.74 7.28 13.99
CA LEU A 344 7.89 8.02 14.48
C LEU A 344 7.85 9.47 13.96
N ASN A 345 8.54 10.34 14.65
CA ASN A 345 8.81 11.71 14.22
C ASN A 345 10.12 12.20 14.86
N PRO A 346 10.67 13.35 14.44
CA PRO A 346 11.91 13.87 14.99
C PRO A 346 11.90 14.05 16.52
N ASP A 347 10.79 14.49 17.12
CA ASP A 347 10.69 14.70 18.56
C ASP A 347 10.79 13.40 19.35
N ILE A 348 10.19 12.32 18.86
CA ILE A 348 10.32 10.97 19.47
C ILE A 348 11.77 10.52 19.42
N VAL A 349 12.46 10.73 18.30
CA VAL A 349 13.88 10.42 18.14
C VAL A 349 14.74 11.30 19.06
N ALA A 350 14.46 12.61 19.17
CA ALA A 350 15.15 13.51 20.10
C ALA A 350 15.08 12.98 21.54
N LYS A 351 13.88 12.58 21.98
CA LYS A 351 13.66 12.01 23.31
C LYS A 351 14.49 10.74 23.53
N ALA A 352 14.54 9.84 22.55
CA ALA A 352 15.34 8.61 22.62
C ALA A 352 16.85 8.89 22.72
N LEU A 353 17.31 9.99 22.11
CA LEU A 353 18.70 10.46 22.16
C LEU A 353 19.01 11.35 23.38
N GLY A 354 18.04 11.59 24.29
CA GLY A 354 18.20 12.51 25.42
C GLY A 354 18.36 13.98 25.03
N LYS A 355 17.88 14.38 23.84
CA LYS A 355 17.92 15.76 23.34
C LYS A 355 16.65 16.53 23.72
N GLU A 356 16.76 17.85 23.77
CA GLU A 356 15.58 18.72 23.89
C GLU A 356 14.69 18.59 22.66
N MET A 357 13.38 18.51 22.90
CA MET A 357 12.38 18.53 21.81
C MET A 357 12.18 19.98 21.36
N PHE A 358 11.82 20.15 20.11
CA PHE A 358 11.42 21.45 19.61
C PHE A 358 10.10 21.88 20.29
N GLU A 359 10.05 23.11 20.80
CA GLU A 359 8.77 23.70 21.19
C GLU A 359 7.94 23.91 19.91
N GLY A 360 6.83 23.16 19.81
CA GLY A 360 5.89 23.33 18.71
C GLY A 360 5.21 24.71 18.74
N PHE A 361 4.67 25.11 17.63
CA PHE A 361 3.81 26.30 17.57
C PHE A 361 2.41 25.97 18.10
N ASP A 362 1.78 26.93 18.74
CA ASP A 362 0.36 26.83 19.11
C ASP A 362 -0.49 26.53 17.88
N ILE A 363 -1.44 25.61 18.02
CA ILE A 363 -2.38 25.29 16.96
C ILE A 363 -3.31 26.50 16.78
N PRO A 364 -3.30 27.17 15.60
CA PRO A 364 -4.17 28.32 15.38
C PRO A 364 -5.67 27.94 15.48
N ASP A 365 -6.50 28.81 16.02
CA ASP A 365 -7.95 28.60 16.19
C ASP A 365 -8.69 28.28 14.87
N VAL A 366 -8.10 28.63 13.73
CA VAL A 366 -8.63 28.28 12.39
C VAL A 366 -8.57 26.79 12.09
N VAL A 367 -7.73 26.04 12.81
CA VAL A 367 -7.58 24.60 12.63
C VAL A 367 -8.75 23.89 13.31
N ALA A 368 -9.76 23.51 12.54
CA ALA A 368 -10.91 22.75 13.01
C ALA A 368 -10.67 21.25 12.93
N ASN A 369 -11.07 20.53 13.97
CA ASN A 369 -11.13 19.07 13.93
C ASN A 369 -12.15 18.61 12.87
N ARG A 370 -11.78 17.68 12.01
CA ARG A 370 -12.61 17.13 10.92
C ARG A 370 -12.77 15.63 11.07
N PRO A 371 -13.61 15.16 12.00
CA PRO A 371 -13.88 13.73 12.13
C PRO A 371 -14.47 13.19 10.83
N PRO A 372 -14.20 11.91 10.48
CA PRO A 372 -14.77 11.29 9.31
C PRO A 372 -16.30 11.28 9.41
N ALA A 373 -16.98 11.69 8.31
CA ALA A 373 -18.43 11.73 8.23
C ALA A 373 -18.89 11.51 6.79
N LEU A 374 -20.12 10.98 6.63
CA LEU A 374 -20.75 10.91 5.32
C LEU A 374 -20.96 12.32 4.74
N CYS A 375 -20.67 12.48 3.46
CA CYS A 375 -20.86 13.76 2.75
C CYS A 375 -22.31 14.24 2.82
N VAL A 376 -22.53 15.53 2.94
CA VAL A 376 -23.87 16.12 2.94
C VAL A 376 -24.59 15.78 1.63
N GLY A 377 -25.77 15.15 1.74
CA GLY A 377 -26.56 14.70 0.59
C GLY A 377 -26.08 13.39 -0.06
N CYS A 378 -25.20 12.64 0.63
CA CYS A 378 -24.80 11.31 0.21
C CYS A 378 -25.97 10.32 0.22
N GLY A 379 -26.08 9.47 -0.80
CA GLY A 379 -27.14 8.45 -0.88
C GLY A 379 -27.13 7.42 0.24
N HIS A 380 -25.97 7.14 0.84
CA HIS A 380 -25.87 6.26 1.99
C HIS A 380 -26.72 6.73 3.18
N GLN A 381 -26.86 8.05 3.38
CA GLN A 381 -27.65 8.61 4.48
C GLN A 381 -29.12 8.21 4.40
N ASP A 382 -29.72 8.37 3.21
CA ASP A 382 -31.14 8.06 3.01
C ASP A 382 -31.37 6.54 3.09
N ALA A 383 -30.44 5.72 2.62
CA ALA A 383 -30.49 4.26 2.73
C ALA A 383 -30.42 3.79 4.19
N TYR A 384 -29.54 4.37 5.02
CA TYR A 384 -29.44 4.01 6.43
C TYR A 384 -30.67 4.39 7.25
N LEU A 385 -31.24 5.57 6.99
CA LEU A 385 -32.48 5.97 7.68
C LEU A 385 -33.62 4.98 7.40
N ALA A 386 -33.78 4.57 6.13
CA ALA A 386 -34.80 3.60 5.76
C ALA A 386 -34.53 2.19 6.32
N MET A 387 -33.24 1.76 6.34
CA MET A 387 -32.84 0.47 6.90
C MET A 387 -33.05 0.43 8.40
N ASN A 388 -32.71 1.48 9.12
CA ASN A 388 -32.95 1.58 10.58
C ASN A 388 -34.43 1.52 10.93
N GLU A 389 -35.28 2.18 10.13
CA GLU A 389 -36.75 2.11 10.31
C GLU A 389 -37.28 0.70 10.01
N ALA A 390 -36.74 0.04 8.98
CA ALA A 390 -37.13 -1.33 8.65
C ALA A 390 -36.69 -2.35 9.73
N LEU A 391 -35.58 -2.07 10.43
CA LEU A 391 -35.04 -2.92 11.51
C LEU A 391 -35.52 -2.52 12.91
N ALA A 392 -36.40 -1.53 13.05
CA ALA A 392 -36.80 -0.99 14.36
C ALA A 392 -37.39 -2.04 15.31
N ASP A 393 -38.04 -3.07 14.78
CA ASP A 393 -38.67 -4.16 15.56
C ASP A 393 -37.68 -5.28 15.93
N TYR A 394 -36.44 -5.20 15.48
CA TYR A 394 -35.41 -6.20 15.75
C TYR A 394 -34.32 -5.66 16.69
N SER A 395 -33.61 -6.60 17.35
CA SER A 395 -32.42 -6.23 18.14
C SER A 395 -31.33 -5.61 17.26
N LYS A 396 -30.54 -4.69 17.83
CA LYS A 396 -29.31 -4.18 17.16
C LYS A 396 -28.31 -5.30 16.84
N GLY A 397 -27.34 -5.03 15.99
CA GLY A 397 -26.26 -5.97 15.69
C GLY A 397 -26.50 -6.87 14.47
N ARG A 398 -27.42 -6.49 13.58
CA ARG A 398 -27.82 -7.32 12.42
C ARG A 398 -27.25 -6.91 11.09
N VAL A 399 -26.55 -5.77 11.02
CA VAL A 399 -25.97 -5.24 9.79
C VAL A 399 -24.46 -5.42 9.84
N PHE A 400 -23.97 -6.37 9.07
CA PHE A 400 -22.56 -6.68 8.90
C PHE A 400 -22.02 -5.86 7.73
N SER A 401 -20.88 -5.22 7.91
CA SER A 401 -20.28 -4.39 6.88
C SER A 401 -18.80 -4.68 6.72
N ASP A 402 -18.23 -4.10 5.69
CA ASP A 402 -16.81 -4.13 5.36
C ASP A 402 -16.32 -2.72 5.02
N ILE A 403 -15.29 -2.56 4.18
CA ILE A 403 -14.54 -1.31 4.04
C ILE A 403 -15.00 -0.49 2.84
N GLY A 404 -15.43 0.73 3.11
CA GLY A 404 -15.80 1.75 2.13
C GLY A 404 -16.44 2.97 2.80
N CYS A 405 -16.88 3.97 2.03
CA CYS A 405 -17.57 5.16 2.58
C CYS A 405 -18.80 4.79 3.41
N TYR A 406 -19.47 3.71 3.05
CA TYR A 406 -20.65 3.19 3.78
C TYR A 406 -20.32 2.73 5.20
N THR A 407 -19.07 2.38 5.53
CA THR A 407 -18.65 2.04 6.90
C THR A 407 -18.94 3.18 7.90
N LEU A 408 -18.98 4.43 7.43
CA LEU A 408 -19.32 5.58 8.26
C LEU A 408 -20.78 5.55 8.77
N GLY A 409 -21.61 4.63 8.29
CA GLY A 409 -22.91 4.31 8.89
C GLY A 409 -22.85 3.67 10.27
N ALA A 410 -21.65 3.31 10.76
CA ALA A 410 -21.42 2.91 12.14
C ALA A 410 -21.45 4.11 13.11
N LEU A 411 -21.29 5.33 12.62
CA LEU A 411 -21.21 6.56 13.42
C LEU A 411 -22.60 7.21 13.60
N PRO A 412 -22.80 8.00 14.67
CA PRO A 412 -23.99 8.83 14.80
C PRO A 412 -24.19 9.75 13.58
N PRO A 413 -25.42 10.04 13.16
CA PRO A 413 -26.69 9.65 13.79
C PRO A 413 -27.24 8.29 13.29
N TYR A 414 -26.51 7.56 12.46
CA TYR A 414 -27.04 6.33 11.83
C TYR A 414 -26.92 5.11 12.73
N GLU A 415 -25.72 4.79 13.22
CA GLU A 415 -25.41 3.63 14.07
C GLU A 415 -26.04 2.33 13.56
N THR A 416 -26.09 2.18 12.23
CA THR A 416 -26.74 1.06 11.53
C THR A 416 -25.83 -0.15 11.49
N ILE A 417 -24.53 0.08 11.26
CA ILE A 417 -23.53 -0.94 11.01
C ILE A 417 -22.97 -1.46 12.33
N SER A 418 -22.83 -2.77 12.44
CA SER A 418 -22.41 -3.46 13.65
C SER A 418 -21.03 -4.12 13.55
N SER A 419 -20.47 -4.21 12.35
CA SER A 419 -19.12 -4.74 12.11
C SER A 419 -18.45 -4.07 10.92
N CYS A 420 -17.13 -4.00 10.95
CA CYS A 420 -16.29 -3.53 9.84
C CYS A 420 -14.95 -4.24 9.96
N VAL A 421 -14.64 -5.17 9.04
CA VAL A 421 -13.43 -6.00 9.15
C VAL A 421 -12.55 -5.79 7.91
N ASP A 422 -12.70 -6.60 6.87
CA ASP A 422 -11.93 -6.52 5.63
C ASP A 422 -12.85 -6.45 4.41
N MET A 423 -12.30 -6.06 3.26
CA MET A 423 -13.11 -5.86 2.05
C MET A 423 -13.75 -7.17 1.59
N GLY A 424 -15.09 -7.20 1.54
CA GLY A 424 -15.91 -8.34 1.12
C GLY A 424 -16.44 -9.22 2.26
N ALA A 425 -15.97 -9.03 3.49
CA ALA A 425 -16.37 -9.84 4.64
C ALA A 425 -17.84 -9.68 5.05
N SER A 426 -18.51 -8.60 4.65
CA SER A 426 -19.90 -8.33 5.02
C SER A 426 -20.84 -9.47 4.69
N ILE A 427 -20.74 -10.03 3.47
CA ILE A 427 -21.61 -11.10 2.98
C ILE A 427 -21.37 -12.39 3.75
N THR A 428 -20.12 -12.81 3.90
CA THR A 428 -19.77 -14.06 4.61
C THR A 428 -20.04 -13.98 6.10
N MET A 429 -19.85 -12.81 6.72
CA MET A 429 -20.23 -12.61 8.13
C MET A 429 -21.74 -12.64 8.33
N ALA A 430 -22.53 -12.01 7.44
CA ALA A 430 -23.99 -12.08 7.49
C ALA A 430 -24.47 -13.52 7.30
N LYS A 431 -23.85 -14.28 6.36
CA LYS A 431 -24.11 -15.71 6.18
C LYS A 431 -23.85 -16.49 7.47
N GLY A 432 -22.66 -16.36 8.06
CA GLY A 432 -22.33 -17.05 9.31
C GLY A 432 -23.26 -16.69 10.46
N ALA A 433 -23.74 -15.44 10.54
CA ALA A 433 -24.72 -15.01 11.52
C ALA A 433 -26.10 -15.64 11.28
N ALA A 434 -26.53 -15.75 10.01
CA ALA A 434 -27.77 -16.44 9.64
C ALA A 434 -27.70 -17.93 9.97
N ASP A 435 -26.56 -18.60 9.69
CA ASP A 435 -26.29 -19.99 10.04
C ASP A 435 -26.39 -20.22 11.57
N ALA A 436 -26.02 -19.21 12.36
CA ALA A 436 -26.22 -19.21 13.82
C ALA A 436 -27.65 -18.90 14.27
N GLY A 437 -28.60 -18.65 13.34
CA GLY A 437 -30.00 -18.37 13.61
C GLY A 437 -30.35 -16.88 13.76
N LEU A 438 -29.45 -15.95 13.45
CA LEU A 438 -29.74 -14.52 13.45
C LEU A 438 -30.48 -14.12 12.16
N ILE A 439 -31.80 -13.94 12.21
CA ILE A 439 -32.63 -13.53 11.08
C ILE A 439 -33.47 -12.29 11.45
N PRO A 440 -33.45 -11.22 10.63
CA PRO A 440 -32.64 -11.02 9.44
C PRO A 440 -31.18 -10.84 9.78
N ALA A 441 -30.28 -11.33 8.90
CA ALA A 441 -28.87 -10.98 8.83
C ALA A 441 -28.63 -10.18 7.54
N VAL A 442 -28.09 -8.98 7.66
CA VAL A 442 -27.96 -8.02 6.55
C VAL A 442 -26.49 -7.77 6.28
N ALA A 443 -26.06 -7.94 5.02
CA ALA A 443 -24.75 -7.53 4.56
C ALA A 443 -24.84 -6.13 3.92
N MET A 444 -23.99 -5.19 4.32
CA MET A 444 -23.85 -3.88 3.71
C MET A 444 -22.50 -3.76 3.02
N ILE A 445 -22.50 -3.61 1.70
CA ILE A 445 -21.29 -3.60 0.87
C ILE A 445 -21.38 -2.51 -0.20
N GLY A 446 -20.24 -1.95 -0.62
CA GLY A 446 -20.16 -1.03 -1.76
C GLY A 446 -19.97 -1.76 -3.08
N ASP A 447 -20.28 -1.11 -4.18
CA ASP A 447 -20.16 -1.62 -5.56
C ASP A 447 -18.73 -2.08 -5.91
N SER A 448 -17.72 -1.32 -5.54
CA SER A 448 -16.31 -1.68 -5.78
C SER A 448 -15.88 -2.85 -4.90
N THR A 449 -16.24 -2.84 -3.62
CA THR A 449 -15.92 -3.91 -2.67
C THR A 449 -16.65 -5.20 -3.03
N PHE A 450 -17.85 -5.11 -3.59
CA PHE A 450 -18.57 -6.25 -4.15
C PHE A 450 -17.77 -6.89 -5.30
N ALA A 451 -17.25 -6.09 -6.24
CA ALA A 451 -16.38 -6.59 -7.31
C ALA A 451 -15.05 -7.12 -6.81
N HIS A 452 -14.49 -6.51 -5.75
CA HIS A 452 -13.21 -6.89 -5.15
C HIS A 452 -13.25 -8.31 -4.57
N SER A 453 -14.19 -8.58 -3.66
CA SER A 453 -14.25 -9.85 -2.92
C SER A 453 -15.67 -10.32 -2.58
N GLY A 454 -16.71 -9.50 -2.81
CA GLY A 454 -18.08 -9.84 -2.43
C GLY A 454 -18.72 -10.93 -3.30
N ILE A 455 -18.29 -11.06 -4.57
CA ILE A 455 -18.87 -12.03 -5.52
C ILE A 455 -18.66 -13.47 -5.03
N THR A 456 -17.51 -13.79 -4.46
CA THR A 456 -17.23 -15.12 -3.92
C THR A 456 -18.09 -15.44 -2.71
N GLY A 457 -18.27 -14.47 -1.81
CA GLY A 457 -19.18 -14.61 -0.67
C GLY A 457 -20.65 -14.78 -1.09
N LEU A 458 -21.07 -14.07 -2.15
CA LEU A 458 -22.41 -14.23 -2.72
C LEU A 458 -22.62 -15.64 -3.30
N LEU A 459 -21.63 -16.14 -4.06
CA LEU A 459 -21.68 -17.50 -4.62
C LEU A 459 -21.85 -18.56 -3.53
N ASP A 460 -21.10 -18.41 -2.45
CA ASP A 460 -21.15 -19.30 -1.29
C ASP A 460 -22.53 -19.27 -0.61
N ALA A 461 -23.06 -18.05 -0.38
CA ALA A 461 -24.39 -17.88 0.22
C ALA A 461 -25.53 -18.45 -0.64
N VAL A 462 -25.45 -18.30 -1.97
CA VAL A 462 -26.42 -18.88 -2.93
C VAL A 462 -26.34 -20.40 -2.93
N ASN A 463 -25.14 -20.97 -2.98
CA ASN A 463 -24.96 -22.44 -2.97
C ASN A 463 -25.55 -23.10 -1.72
N GLU A 464 -25.43 -22.45 -0.57
CA GLU A 464 -25.96 -22.95 0.70
C GLU A 464 -27.40 -22.51 0.97
N LYS A 465 -27.99 -21.69 0.08
CA LYS A 465 -29.36 -21.14 0.22
C LYS A 465 -29.54 -20.38 1.54
N SER A 466 -28.55 -19.58 1.89
CA SER A 466 -28.53 -18.81 3.13
C SER A 466 -29.65 -17.78 3.16
N SER A 467 -30.22 -17.54 4.36
CA SER A 467 -31.26 -16.52 4.55
C SER A 467 -30.63 -15.18 4.93
N ILE A 468 -30.16 -14.44 3.92
CA ILE A 468 -29.51 -13.15 4.10
C ILE A 468 -30.00 -12.11 3.07
N THR A 469 -30.01 -10.85 3.49
CA THR A 469 -30.23 -9.72 2.57
C THR A 469 -28.92 -8.96 2.35
N ILE A 470 -28.53 -8.80 1.10
CA ILE A 470 -27.30 -8.09 0.71
C ILE A 470 -27.69 -6.72 0.15
N VAL A 471 -27.20 -5.66 0.79
CA VAL A 471 -27.41 -4.28 0.37
C VAL A 471 -26.14 -3.79 -0.31
N ILE A 472 -26.17 -3.72 -1.64
CA ILE A 472 -25.02 -3.26 -2.45
C ILE A 472 -25.20 -1.78 -2.75
N SER A 473 -24.49 -0.93 -2.02
CA SER A 473 -24.55 0.52 -2.23
C SER A 473 -23.76 0.91 -3.48
N ASP A 474 -24.48 1.12 -4.58
CA ASP A 474 -23.90 1.45 -5.88
C ASP A 474 -23.82 2.97 -6.06
N ASN A 475 -22.60 3.49 -5.84
CA ASN A 475 -22.29 4.92 -6.07
C ASN A 475 -21.43 5.16 -7.31
N GLU A 476 -21.28 4.13 -8.15
CA GLU A 476 -20.55 4.12 -9.42
C GLU A 476 -19.06 4.42 -9.31
N SER A 477 -18.47 4.36 -8.09
CA SER A 477 -17.07 4.74 -7.93
C SER A 477 -16.42 4.23 -6.63
N ILE A 478 -15.08 4.10 -6.66
CA ILE A 478 -14.23 3.89 -5.49
C ILE A 478 -14.02 5.26 -4.82
N SER A 479 -15.03 5.74 -4.10
CA SER A 479 -15.12 7.15 -3.69
C SER A 479 -14.15 7.54 -2.58
N MET A 480 -13.70 6.59 -1.75
CA MET A 480 -12.83 6.83 -0.60
C MET A 480 -11.39 7.18 -1.02
N THR A 481 -10.96 6.70 -2.18
CA THR A 481 -9.58 6.83 -2.67
C THR A 481 -9.42 7.80 -3.84
N GLY A 482 -10.45 8.61 -4.15
CA GLY A 482 -10.35 9.63 -5.20
C GLY A 482 -11.42 9.55 -6.29
N GLY A 483 -12.27 8.51 -6.32
CA GLY A 483 -13.41 8.42 -7.25
C GLY A 483 -13.11 7.66 -8.53
N GLN A 484 -12.20 6.68 -8.50
CA GLN A 484 -11.90 5.77 -9.58
C GLN A 484 -13.16 5.00 -10.02
N ASP A 485 -13.17 4.48 -11.23
CA ASP A 485 -14.31 3.71 -11.73
C ASP A 485 -14.44 2.36 -11.02
N SER A 486 -15.67 2.01 -10.63
CA SER A 486 -15.96 0.69 -10.08
C SER A 486 -15.91 -0.38 -11.18
N SER A 487 -15.24 -1.51 -10.93
CA SER A 487 -15.17 -2.65 -11.85
C SER A 487 -16.54 -3.31 -12.08
N ALA A 488 -17.50 -3.12 -11.17
CA ALA A 488 -18.86 -3.64 -11.27
C ALA A 488 -19.84 -2.66 -11.93
N TYR A 489 -19.38 -1.48 -12.38
CA TYR A 489 -20.25 -0.45 -12.95
C TYR A 489 -21.17 -1.00 -14.05
N GLY A 490 -22.49 -0.84 -13.86
CA GLY A 490 -23.53 -1.29 -14.79
C GLY A 490 -23.66 -2.82 -14.92
N ARG A 491 -23.08 -3.61 -14.02
CA ARG A 491 -23.05 -5.09 -14.11
C ARG A 491 -23.54 -5.80 -12.86
N ILE A 492 -23.87 -5.10 -11.80
CA ILE A 492 -24.18 -5.69 -10.48
C ILE A 492 -25.34 -6.67 -10.59
N GLU A 493 -26.46 -6.26 -11.21
CA GLU A 493 -27.64 -7.12 -11.36
C GLU A 493 -27.32 -8.38 -12.18
N SER A 494 -26.63 -8.21 -13.31
CA SER A 494 -26.27 -9.36 -14.17
C SER A 494 -25.30 -10.31 -13.47
N ILE A 495 -24.38 -9.82 -12.62
CA ILE A 495 -23.51 -10.65 -11.80
C ILE A 495 -24.35 -11.43 -10.78
N CYS A 496 -25.24 -10.77 -10.04
CA CYS A 496 -26.10 -11.42 -9.05
C CYS A 496 -26.98 -12.52 -9.68
N ILE A 497 -27.58 -12.24 -10.84
CA ILE A 497 -28.34 -13.25 -11.62
C ILE A 497 -27.44 -14.39 -12.06
N GLY A 498 -26.26 -14.09 -12.60
CA GLY A 498 -25.30 -15.07 -13.09
C GLY A 498 -24.76 -16.00 -12.00
N VAL A 499 -24.67 -15.50 -10.76
CA VAL A 499 -24.29 -16.30 -9.58
C VAL A 499 -25.47 -17.17 -9.08
N GLY A 500 -26.71 -16.86 -9.44
CA GLY A 500 -27.89 -17.65 -9.12
C GLY A 500 -28.84 -17.05 -8.08
N VAL A 501 -28.75 -15.75 -7.82
CA VAL A 501 -29.78 -15.04 -7.03
C VAL A 501 -31.07 -14.99 -7.85
N ASP A 502 -32.21 -15.28 -7.22
CA ASP A 502 -33.51 -15.20 -7.87
C ASP A 502 -33.78 -13.75 -8.35
N PRO A 503 -34.00 -13.53 -9.67
CA PRO A 503 -34.28 -12.18 -10.19
C PRO A 503 -35.46 -11.47 -9.52
N ALA A 504 -36.43 -12.20 -8.96
CA ALA A 504 -37.56 -11.64 -8.21
C ALA A 504 -37.13 -10.96 -6.90
N HIS A 505 -35.93 -11.29 -6.40
CA HIS A 505 -35.35 -10.77 -5.16
C HIS A 505 -34.10 -9.91 -5.41
N ILE A 506 -33.97 -9.34 -6.61
CA ILE A 506 -32.94 -8.35 -6.96
C ILE A 506 -33.63 -7.02 -7.26
N HIS A 507 -33.45 -6.04 -6.41
CA HIS A 507 -34.14 -4.76 -6.49
C HIS A 507 -33.16 -3.59 -6.58
N THR A 508 -33.38 -2.69 -7.53
CA THR A 508 -32.63 -1.42 -7.64
C THR A 508 -33.54 -0.25 -7.26
N ILE A 509 -33.08 0.60 -6.35
CA ILE A 509 -33.84 1.75 -5.88
C ILE A 509 -32.92 2.98 -5.76
N VAL A 510 -33.49 4.18 -6.00
CA VAL A 510 -32.74 5.43 -5.84
C VAL A 510 -32.89 5.95 -4.40
N PRO A 511 -31.79 6.01 -3.60
CA PRO A 511 -31.86 6.45 -2.21
C PRO A 511 -32.02 7.97 -2.14
N LEU A 512 -33.27 8.40 -2.03
CA LEU A 512 -33.70 9.79 -1.88
C LEU A 512 -34.80 9.88 -0.83
N LYS A 513 -34.88 11.00 -0.12
CA LYS A 513 -35.92 11.26 0.89
C LYS A 513 -37.35 11.00 0.37
N LYS A 514 -37.64 11.35 -0.88
CA LYS A 514 -38.96 11.13 -1.50
C LYS A 514 -39.32 9.65 -1.67
N ASN A 515 -38.33 8.76 -1.70
CA ASN A 515 -38.51 7.31 -1.88
C ASN A 515 -38.40 6.57 -0.53
N HIS A 516 -38.40 7.28 0.60
CA HIS A 516 -38.14 6.71 1.92
C HIS A 516 -39.13 5.58 2.27
N GLU A 517 -40.42 5.82 2.11
CA GLU A 517 -41.46 4.82 2.42
C GLU A 517 -41.34 3.58 1.51
N GLU A 518 -41.00 3.76 0.25
CA GLU A 518 -40.76 2.66 -0.67
C GLU A 518 -39.54 1.84 -0.27
N MET A 519 -38.44 2.49 0.14
CA MET A 519 -37.24 1.82 0.64
C MET A 519 -37.56 1.02 1.91
N VAL A 520 -38.27 1.61 2.87
CA VAL A 520 -38.63 0.93 4.13
C VAL A 520 -39.47 -0.33 3.85
N ARG A 521 -40.47 -0.21 2.96
CA ARG A 521 -41.28 -1.35 2.54
C ARG A 521 -40.42 -2.45 1.92
N LEU A 522 -39.60 -2.10 0.96
CA LEU A 522 -38.73 -3.03 0.28
C LEU A 522 -37.74 -3.74 1.22
N PHE A 523 -37.13 -3.01 2.14
CA PHE A 523 -36.25 -3.60 3.16
C PHE A 523 -37.03 -4.58 4.04
N ARG A 524 -38.27 -4.25 4.50
CA ARG A 524 -39.08 -5.15 5.32
C ARG A 524 -39.46 -6.42 4.57
N GLU A 525 -39.82 -6.32 3.30
CA GLU A 525 -40.19 -7.47 2.45
C GLU A 525 -38.99 -8.42 2.31
N GLU A 526 -37.81 -7.90 1.96
CA GLU A 526 -36.62 -8.72 1.74
C GLU A 526 -35.96 -9.22 3.04
N PHE A 527 -36.10 -8.52 4.16
CA PHE A 527 -35.67 -9.01 5.47
C PHE A 527 -36.52 -10.19 5.97
N ALA A 528 -37.74 -10.33 5.50
CA ALA A 528 -38.63 -11.45 5.81
C ALA A 528 -38.46 -12.62 4.81
N TYR A 529 -37.75 -12.42 3.70
CA TYR A 529 -37.54 -13.47 2.70
C TYR A 529 -36.58 -14.56 3.20
N ASN A 530 -36.97 -15.81 3.01
CA ASN A 530 -36.13 -16.96 3.37
C ASN A 530 -35.28 -17.40 2.19
N GLY A 531 -34.22 -16.72 1.96
CA GLY A 531 -33.26 -16.95 0.86
C GLY A 531 -32.28 -15.80 0.72
N VAL A 532 -31.46 -15.84 -0.32
CA VAL A 532 -30.55 -14.75 -0.66
C VAL A 532 -31.30 -13.68 -1.45
N SER A 533 -31.37 -12.46 -0.91
CA SER A 533 -31.93 -11.30 -1.61
C SER A 533 -30.90 -10.18 -1.76
N VAL A 534 -31.05 -9.35 -2.79
CA VAL A 534 -30.14 -8.26 -3.11
C VAL A 534 -30.91 -6.96 -3.32
N ILE A 535 -30.57 -5.93 -2.55
CA ILE A 535 -31.10 -4.58 -2.74
C ILE A 535 -29.94 -3.67 -3.16
N ILE A 536 -30.13 -2.90 -4.23
CA ILE A 536 -29.10 -2.04 -4.81
C ILE A 536 -29.56 -0.57 -4.71
N PRO A 537 -29.26 0.13 -3.61
CA PRO A 537 -29.43 1.58 -3.55
C PRO A 537 -28.43 2.24 -4.51
N ARG A 538 -28.90 2.70 -5.68
CA ARG A 538 -28.05 3.27 -6.75
C ARG A 538 -28.18 4.77 -6.82
N ARG A 539 -27.07 5.48 -6.62
CA ARG A 539 -26.97 6.92 -6.79
C ARG A 539 -25.52 7.37 -6.92
N GLU A 540 -25.17 8.05 -8.03
CA GLU A 540 -23.81 8.55 -8.27
C GLU A 540 -23.24 9.29 -7.06
N CYS A 541 -21.95 9.05 -6.75
CA CYS A 541 -21.22 9.73 -5.69
C CYS A 541 -21.28 11.25 -5.86
N ILE A 542 -21.69 11.97 -4.83
CA ILE A 542 -21.87 13.44 -4.88
C ILE A 542 -20.55 14.18 -5.10
N GLN A 543 -19.45 13.65 -4.62
CA GLN A 543 -18.11 14.23 -4.82
C GLN A 543 -17.70 14.09 -6.29
N ARG A 544 -17.91 12.90 -6.87
CA ARG A 544 -17.64 12.63 -8.29
C ARG A 544 -18.51 13.50 -9.22
N ALA A 545 -19.80 13.58 -8.95
CA ALA A 545 -20.71 14.43 -9.68
C ALA A 545 -20.30 15.93 -9.63
N SER A 546 -19.79 16.37 -8.48
CA SER A 546 -19.31 17.75 -8.29
C SER A 546 -18.00 18.01 -9.03
N SER A 547 -17.07 17.05 -9.04
CA SER A 547 -15.81 17.14 -9.79
C SER A 547 -16.05 17.19 -11.30
N ARG A 548 -16.90 16.32 -11.83
CA ARG A 548 -17.30 16.32 -13.27
C ARG A 548 -17.91 17.66 -13.71
N LYS A 549 -18.67 18.33 -12.84
CA LYS A 549 -19.24 19.66 -13.13
C LYS A 549 -18.18 20.75 -13.15
N ARG A 550 -17.14 20.67 -12.33
CA ARG A 550 -16.02 21.62 -12.32
C ARG A 550 -15.15 21.48 -13.56
N ASN A 551 -14.88 20.24 -14.00
CA ASN A 551 -14.04 19.96 -15.19
C ASN A 551 -14.74 20.25 -16.52
N LYS A 552 -16.07 20.48 -16.51
CA LYS A 552 -16.85 20.91 -17.70
C LYS A 552 -17.00 22.43 -17.85
N LYS A 553 -16.55 23.19 -16.86
CA LYS A 553 -16.47 24.66 -16.89
C LYS A 553 -15.05 25.13 -17.15
#